data_b5534120cebbff3b03489e682ee97e6b
#
_entry.id   b5534120cebbff3b03489e682ee97e6b
#
_cell.length_a   1.000
_cell.length_b   1.000
_cell.length_c   1.000
_cell.angle_alpha   90.00
_cell.angle_beta   90.00
_cell.angle_gamma   90.00
#
_symmetry.space_group_name_H-M   'P 1'
#
loop_
_entity.id
_entity.type
_entity.pdbx_description
1 polymer ?
#
loop_
_entity_poly.entity_id
_entity_poly.type
_entity_poly.pdbx_seq_one_letter_code
_entity_poly.pdbx_strand_id
1 'polypeptide(L)'
;MDFIEVFFDTFQKLYPTKYRSDLHDFIIESNIEDFCKISENIVLVSTIHKAKGREFDTVYMMLANELGNNSERVRTLYVGTTRAKRNLCIFSNTSLFDKMDATHETDTALYSKPEEIILSLSLRDVFLSFFKDKKKEVLKMRSGDKLHYANGNLYAQSAEPIARLSKKMCQEIADWESNGYFVNSAKVEYIVAWHEKGEEEEIAVILPELLLRKRKTSF
;
A
#
# COMPACT_ATOMS: atom_id res chain seq x y z
N MET A 1 16.71 4.93 15.58
CA MET A 1 17.28 3.59 15.30
C MET A 1 16.64 3.17 14.00
N ASP A 2 17.44 2.94 13.00
CA ASP A 2 16.98 2.59 11.65
C ASP A 2 16.37 1.17 11.68
N PHE A 3 15.34 0.92 10.87
CA PHE A 3 14.72 -0.40 10.69
C PHE A 3 15.77 -1.50 10.46
N ILE A 4 16.75 -1.22 9.62
CA ILE A 4 17.84 -2.13 9.28
C ILE A 4 18.67 -2.52 10.52
N GLU A 5 18.95 -1.57 11.40
CA GLU A 5 19.68 -1.85 12.65
C GLU A 5 18.90 -2.78 13.55
N VAL A 6 17.60 -2.52 13.76
CA VAL A 6 16.73 -3.37 14.58
C VAL A 6 16.62 -4.78 14.01
N PHE A 7 16.47 -4.88 12.69
CA PHE A 7 16.42 -6.16 11.98
C PHE A 7 17.68 -7.00 12.22
N PHE A 8 18.85 -6.42 11.97
CA PHE A 8 20.11 -7.15 12.17
C PHE A 8 20.41 -7.44 13.63
N ASP A 9 20.08 -6.54 14.55
CA ASP A 9 20.22 -6.78 15.99
C ASP A 9 19.35 -7.96 16.45
N THR A 10 18.13 -8.05 15.94
CA THR A 10 17.21 -9.15 16.25
C THR A 10 17.75 -10.47 15.69
N PHE A 11 18.16 -10.47 14.43
CA PHE A 11 18.79 -11.64 13.81
C PHE A 11 20.03 -12.11 14.59
N GLN A 12 20.90 -11.19 15.00
CA GLN A 12 22.09 -11.52 15.74
C GLN A 12 21.83 -12.16 17.11
N LYS A 13 20.74 -11.74 17.77
CA LYS A 13 20.34 -12.29 19.08
C LYS A 13 19.73 -13.69 18.96
N LEU A 14 18.97 -13.93 17.89
CA LEU A 14 18.30 -15.21 17.67
C LEU A 14 19.26 -16.30 17.15
N TYR A 15 20.26 -15.89 16.36
CA TYR A 15 21.19 -16.82 15.71
C TYR A 15 22.65 -16.53 16.15
N PRO A 16 23.13 -17.13 17.25
CA PRO A 16 24.49 -16.94 17.71
C PRO A 16 25.55 -17.37 16.70
N THR A 17 25.31 -18.49 15.99
CA THR A 17 26.08 -18.91 14.82
C THR A 17 25.28 -18.51 13.57
N LYS A 18 25.93 -17.80 12.64
CA LYS A 18 25.27 -17.15 11.52
C LYS A 18 25.54 -17.90 10.23
N TYR A 19 24.52 -18.55 9.68
CA TYR A 19 24.56 -19.14 8.34
C TYR A 19 23.73 -18.31 7.38
N ARG A 20 24.09 -18.36 6.09
CA ARG A 20 23.33 -17.66 5.04
C ARG A 20 21.89 -18.18 4.92
N SER A 21 21.69 -19.48 5.16
CA SER A 21 20.36 -20.12 5.21
C SER A 21 19.49 -19.48 6.30
N ASP A 22 20.04 -19.33 7.51
CA ASP A 22 19.29 -18.79 8.64
C ASP A 22 18.83 -17.35 8.39
N LEU A 23 19.69 -16.53 7.76
CA LEU A 23 19.30 -15.17 7.37
C LEU A 23 18.20 -15.18 6.30
N HIS A 24 18.28 -16.09 5.33
CA HIS A 24 17.27 -16.24 4.30
C HIS A 24 15.92 -16.62 4.91
N ASP A 25 15.89 -17.62 5.78
CA ASP A 25 14.68 -18.09 6.44
C ASP A 25 14.12 -17.01 7.37
N PHE A 26 14.98 -16.33 8.11
CA PHE A 26 14.61 -15.20 8.95
C PHE A 26 13.96 -14.06 8.15
N ILE A 27 14.47 -13.73 6.95
CA ILE A 27 13.87 -12.71 6.07
C ILE A 27 12.47 -13.16 5.58
N ILE A 28 12.31 -14.43 5.20
CA ILE A 28 11.05 -14.96 4.67
C ILE A 28 9.98 -15.04 5.77
N GLU A 29 10.36 -15.41 6.99
CA GLU A 29 9.44 -15.59 8.10
C GLU A 29 9.11 -14.29 8.83
N SER A 30 9.96 -13.27 8.72
CA SER A 30 9.77 -11.98 9.37
C SER A 30 8.78 -11.07 8.66
N ASN A 31 8.04 -10.31 9.44
CA ASN A 31 7.24 -9.19 8.92
C ASN A 31 7.95 -7.87 9.23
N ILE A 32 7.86 -6.89 8.34
CA ILE A 32 8.45 -5.55 8.53
C ILE A 32 7.98 -4.94 9.84
N GLU A 33 6.72 -5.18 10.20
CA GLU A 33 6.08 -4.69 11.40
C GLU A 33 6.74 -5.19 12.70
N ASP A 34 7.43 -6.32 12.68
CA ASP A 34 8.11 -6.89 13.85
C ASP A 34 9.33 -6.07 14.28
N PHE A 35 9.88 -5.30 13.35
CA PHE A 35 11.06 -4.46 13.56
C PHE A 35 10.74 -2.97 13.68
N CYS A 36 9.50 -2.58 13.40
CA CYS A 36 9.05 -1.22 13.61
C CYS A 36 8.71 -1.02 15.08
N LYS A 37 9.44 -0.16 15.79
CA LYS A 37 9.00 0.35 17.09
C LYS A 37 7.73 1.15 16.86
N ILE A 38 6.59 0.56 17.18
CA ILE A 38 5.33 1.28 17.24
C ILE A 38 5.45 2.24 18.43
N SER A 39 5.62 3.54 18.16
CA SER A 39 5.58 4.54 19.23
C SER A 39 4.18 4.55 19.83
N GLU A 40 4.05 4.83 21.12
CA GLU A 40 2.78 4.80 21.85
C GLU A 40 1.71 5.78 21.31
N ASN A 41 2.12 6.72 20.44
CA ASN A 41 1.27 7.79 19.91
C ASN A 41 1.02 7.69 18.39
N ILE A 42 0.99 6.50 17.82
CA ILE A 42 0.67 6.33 16.39
C ILE A 42 -0.65 5.60 16.19
N VAL A 43 -1.33 5.92 15.10
CA VAL A 43 -2.47 5.16 14.59
C VAL A 43 -1.95 4.13 13.61
N LEU A 44 -2.13 2.84 13.93
CA LEU A 44 -1.80 1.75 13.02
C LEU A 44 -2.96 1.49 12.06
N VAL A 45 -2.72 1.64 10.77
CA VAL A 45 -3.69 1.27 9.74
C VAL A 45 -3.26 -0.05 9.12
N SER A 46 -4.13 -1.06 9.17
CA SER A 46 -3.84 -2.38 8.60
C SER A 46 -5.10 -3.12 8.17
N THR A 47 -4.92 -4.21 7.43
CA THR A 47 -6.04 -5.14 7.20
C THR A 47 -6.28 -6.00 8.44
N ILE A 48 -7.51 -6.52 8.59
CA ILE A 48 -7.87 -7.41 9.71
C ILE A 48 -6.93 -8.64 9.78
N HIS A 49 -6.54 -9.18 8.62
CA HIS A 49 -5.64 -10.33 8.55
C HIS A 49 -4.24 -10.03 9.10
N LYS A 50 -3.69 -8.86 8.77
CA LYS A 50 -2.38 -8.42 9.28
C LYS A 50 -2.40 -8.06 10.77
N ALA A 51 -3.57 -7.71 11.31
CA ALA A 51 -3.76 -7.46 12.74
C ALA A 51 -3.94 -8.74 13.58
N LYS A 52 -3.99 -9.93 12.95
CA LYS A 52 -4.13 -11.20 13.66
C LYS A 52 -2.97 -11.41 14.66
N GLY A 53 -3.31 -11.78 15.91
CA GLY A 53 -2.33 -12.00 16.99
C GLY A 53 -1.94 -10.73 17.74
N ARG A 54 -2.34 -9.53 17.29
CA ARG A 54 -2.11 -8.25 17.99
C ARG A 54 -3.38 -7.80 18.71
N GLU A 55 -3.22 -6.98 19.73
CA GLU A 55 -4.33 -6.39 20.49
C GLU A 55 -4.05 -4.91 20.73
N PHE A 56 -5.11 -4.12 20.68
CA PHE A 56 -5.05 -2.65 20.79
C PHE A 56 -6.07 -2.15 21.81
N ASP A 57 -5.78 -1.07 22.51
CA ASP A 57 -6.71 -0.49 23.47
C ASP A 57 -7.99 0.00 22.77
N THR A 58 -7.85 0.62 21.61
CA THR A 58 -8.97 1.10 20.79
C THR A 58 -8.80 0.62 19.35
N VAL A 59 -9.86 0.08 18.77
CA VAL A 59 -9.91 -0.36 17.37
C VAL A 59 -11.04 0.37 16.65
N TYR A 60 -10.70 0.97 15.51
CA TYR A 60 -11.64 1.54 14.55
C TYR A 60 -11.71 0.61 13.34
N MET A 61 -12.86 -0.04 13.14
CA MET A 61 -13.04 -1.01 12.06
C MET A 61 -13.96 -0.43 10.98
N MET A 62 -13.44 -0.34 9.75
CA MET A 62 -14.20 0.16 8.60
C MET A 62 -14.71 -0.99 7.76
N LEU A 63 -16.02 -1.08 7.58
CA LEU A 63 -16.72 -2.11 6.81
C LEU A 63 -17.52 -1.44 5.70
N ALA A 64 -16.89 -1.27 4.53
CA ALA A 64 -17.45 -0.49 3.42
C ALA A 64 -18.48 -1.24 2.56
N ASN A 65 -18.65 -2.56 2.71
CA ASN A 65 -19.51 -3.36 1.85
C ASN A 65 -20.38 -4.31 2.68
N GLU A 66 -21.53 -4.68 2.11
CA GLU A 66 -22.37 -5.74 2.70
C GLU A 66 -21.54 -7.00 2.93
N LEU A 67 -21.50 -7.40 4.18
CA LEU A 67 -20.92 -8.67 4.58
C LEU A 67 -21.92 -9.75 4.18
N GLY A 68 -21.74 -10.32 2.98
CA GLY A 68 -22.57 -11.47 2.59
C GLY A 68 -22.42 -12.60 3.61
N ASN A 69 -23.39 -13.51 3.64
CA ASN A 69 -23.52 -14.64 4.59
C ASN A 69 -22.44 -15.73 4.42
N ASN A 70 -21.20 -15.36 4.19
CA ASN A 70 -20.09 -16.30 4.04
C ASN A 70 -19.41 -16.51 5.40
N SER A 71 -19.21 -17.78 5.79
CA SER A 71 -18.55 -18.19 7.05
C SER A 71 -17.15 -17.56 7.22
N GLU A 72 -16.45 -17.29 6.13
CA GLU A 72 -15.14 -16.64 6.13
C GLU A 72 -15.23 -15.17 6.60
N ARG A 73 -16.29 -14.46 6.19
CA ARG A 73 -16.52 -13.07 6.61
C ARG A 73 -16.86 -12.97 8.09
N VAL A 74 -17.65 -13.90 8.60
CA VAL A 74 -17.95 -13.97 10.04
C VAL A 74 -16.68 -14.20 10.85
N ARG A 75 -15.80 -15.09 10.38
CA ARG A 75 -14.49 -15.31 11.02
C ARG A 75 -13.60 -14.05 10.96
N THR A 76 -13.60 -13.37 9.84
CA THR A 76 -12.83 -12.12 9.68
C THR A 76 -13.35 -11.05 10.63
N LEU A 77 -14.67 -10.88 10.75
CA LEU A 77 -15.28 -9.96 11.71
C LEU A 77 -14.89 -10.32 13.15
N TYR A 78 -15.03 -11.59 13.50
CA TYR A 78 -14.64 -12.07 14.84
C TYR A 78 -13.17 -11.75 15.13
N VAL A 79 -12.27 -12.00 14.19
CA VAL A 79 -10.85 -11.66 14.34
C VAL A 79 -10.68 -10.15 14.54
N GLY A 80 -11.34 -9.32 13.76
CA GLY A 80 -11.25 -7.86 13.87
C GLY A 80 -11.79 -7.33 15.21
N THR A 81 -12.97 -7.77 15.60
CA THR A 81 -13.62 -7.33 16.85
C THR A 81 -12.84 -7.73 18.09
N THR A 82 -12.25 -8.93 18.10
CA THR A 82 -11.43 -9.42 19.21
C THR A 82 -10.04 -8.77 19.29
N ARG A 83 -9.71 -7.82 18.42
CA ARG A 83 -8.46 -7.04 18.54
C ARG A 83 -8.56 -5.91 19.54
N ALA A 84 -9.78 -5.48 19.89
CA ALA A 84 -10.00 -4.39 20.85
C ALA A 84 -9.95 -4.90 22.29
N LYS A 85 -9.11 -4.27 23.11
CA LYS A 85 -9.05 -4.52 24.57
C LYS A 85 -10.10 -3.75 25.34
N ARG A 86 -10.38 -2.50 24.94
CA ARG A 86 -11.25 -1.57 25.68
C ARG A 86 -12.37 -1.00 24.81
N ASN A 87 -12.01 -0.42 23.67
CA ASN A 87 -12.96 0.30 22.84
C ASN A 87 -12.95 -0.25 21.42
N LEU A 88 -14.15 -0.53 20.91
CA LEU A 88 -14.37 -0.92 19.52
C LEU A 88 -15.37 0.04 18.90
N CYS A 89 -14.96 0.68 17.79
CA CYS A 89 -15.83 1.51 16.98
C CYS A 89 -15.93 0.89 15.58
N ILE A 90 -17.15 0.59 15.13
CA ILE A 90 -17.40 -0.03 13.83
C ILE A 90 -18.12 1.00 12.93
N PHE A 91 -17.49 1.34 11.81
CA PHE A 91 -18.09 2.14 10.75
C PHE A 91 -18.65 1.20 9.69
N SER A 92 -19.96 1.23 9.51
CA SER A 92 -20.65 0.33 8.58
C SER A 92 -21.75 1.09 7.84
N ASN A 93 -21.92 0.76 6.57
CA ASN A 93 -23.07 1.20 5.76
C ASN A 93 -24.19 0.15 5.67
N THR A 94 -24.14 -0.86 6.55
CA THR A 94 -25.11 -1.96 6.59
C THR A 94 -25.88 -1.97 7.91
N SER A 95 -27.07 -2.57 7.91
CA SER A 95 -27.92 -2.76 9.11
C SER A 95 -27.49 -3.93 10.00
N LEU A 96 -26.33 -4.55 9.73
CA LEU A 96 -25.89 -5.76 10.45
C LEU A 96 -25.77 -5.57 11.96
N PHE A 97 -25.40 -4.38 12.38
CA PHE A 97 -25.13 -4.05 13.77
C PHE A 97 -26.27 -3.32 14.49
N ASP A 98 -27.37 -2.98 13.79
CA ASP A 98 -28.46 -2.16 14.33
C ASP A 98 -29.15 -2.78 15.56
N LYS A 99 -29.10 -4.10 15.70
CA LYS A 99 -29.72 -4.84 16.81
C LYS A 99 -28.76 -5.14 17.96
N MET A 100 -27.52 -4.68 17.88
CA MET A 100 -26.55 -4.88 18.96
C MET A 100 -26.80 -3.86 20.06
N ASP A 101 -26.60 -4.29 21.30
CA ASP A 101 -26.61 -3.39 22.48
C ASP A 101 -25.29 -2.59 22.49
N ALA A 102 -25.31 -1.46 21.82
CA ALA A 102 -24.17 -0.56 21.64
C ALA A 102 -24.68 0.88 21.42
N THR A 103 -23.81 1.86 21.56
CA THR A 103 -24.12 3.22 21.15
C THR A 103 -24.12 3.31 19.61
N HIS A 104 -25.22 3.75 19.03
CA HIS A 104 -25.36 3.92 17.58
C HIS A 104 -25.40 5.41 17.24
N GLU A 105 -24.54 5.79 16.29
CA GLU A 105 -24.51 7.14 15.71
C GLU A 105 -24.66 7.04 14.21
N THR A 106 -25.48 7.92 13.62
CA THR A 106 -25.63 8.00 12.17
C THR A 106 -24.89 9.22 11.66
N ASP A 107 -23.85 8.98 10.84
CA ASP A 107 -23.16 10.07 10.15
C ASP A 107 -23.91 10.43 8.87
N THR A 108 -24.47 11.64 8.85
CA THR A 108 -25.16 12.21 7.70
C THR A 108 -24.34 13.27 6.98
N ALA A 109 -23.07 13.44 7.36
CA ALA A 109 -22.19 14.43 6.75
C ALA A 109 -21.87 14.05 5.29
N LEU A 110 -21.95 15.05 4.42
CA LEU A 110 -21.51 14.92 3.04
C LEU A 110 -20.05 15.37 2.95
N TYR A 111 -19.16 14.41 2.76
CA TYR A 111 -17.75 14.71 2.59
C TYR A 111 -17.43 15.07 1.15
N SER A 112 -16.74 16.18 0.95
CA SER A 112 -16.21 16.52 -0.38
C SER A 112 -15.12 15.53 -0.77
N LYS A 113 -15.01 15.24 -2.07
CA LYS A 113 -13.87 14.49 -2.60
C LYS A 113 -12.58 15.24 -2.26
N PRO A 114 -11.48 14.54 -1.89
CA PRO A 114 -10.22 15.17 -1.50
C PRO A 114 -9.65 16.05 -2.63
N GLU A 115 -8.93 17.09 -2.26
CA GLU A 115 -8.24 17.96 -3.24
C GLU A 115 -7.03 17.26 -3.89
N GLU A 116 -6.41 16.33 -3.17
CA GLU A 116 -5.24 15.59 -3.60
C GLU A 116 -5.42 14.09 -3.34
N ILE A 117 -4.94 13.28 -4.26
CA ILE A 117 -4.92 11.81 -4.16
C ILE A 117 -3.50 11.34 -4.47
N ILE A 118 -2.93 10.54 -3.59
CA ILE A 118 -1.62 9.92 -3.80
C ILE A 118 -1.86 8.46 -4.18
N LEU A 119 -1.32 8.06 -5.33
CA LEU A 119 -1.33 6.68 -5.82
C LEU A 119 0.09 6.13 -5.77
N SER A 120 0.38 5.26 -4.79
CA SER A 120 1.61 4.47 -4.74
C SER A 120 1.42 3.22 -5.59
N LEU A 121 2.15 3.13 -6.69
CA LEU A 121 1.96 2.07 -7.66
C LEU A 121 2.76 0.82 -7.32
N SER A 122 2.17 -0.32 -7.62
CA SER A 122 2.75 -1.65 -7.43
C SER A 122 3.19 -2.28 -8.76
N LEU A 123 3.79 -3.48 -8.70
CA LEU A 123 4.15 -4.25 -9.91
C LEU A 123 2.97 -4.54 -10.85
N ARG A 124 1.72 -4.54 -10.35
CA ARG A 124 0.51 -4.75 -11.17
C ARG A 124 0.11 -3.54 -12.00
N ASP A 125 0.59 -2.37 -11.59
CA ASP A 125 0.18 -1.07 -12.10
C ASP A 125 1.14 -0.56 -13.18
N VAL A 126 2.29 -1.21 -13.32
CA VAL A 126 3.30 -0.93 -14.36
C VAL A 126 3.36 -2.04 -15.40
N PHE A 127 3.79 -1.71 -16.61
CA PHE A 127 3.97 -2.67 -17.71
C PHE A 127 5.37 -3.30 -17.61
N LEU A 128 5.47 -4.44 -16.95
CA LEU A 128 6.74 -5.09 -16.59
C LEU A 128 7.64 -5.38 -17.81
N SER A 129 7.08 -5.87 -18.91
CA SER A 129 7.86 -6.18 -20.11
C SER A 129 8.57 -4.95 -20.71
N PHE A 130 8.11 -3.73 -20.39
CA PHE A 130 8.76 -2.50 -20.84
C PHE A 130 10.17 -2.33 -20.25
N PHE A 131 10.42 -2.88 -19.07
CA PHE A 131 11.68 -2.72 -18.36
C PHE A 131 12.78 -3.69 -18.83
N LYS A 132 12.46 -4.71 -19.66
CA LYS A 132 13.43 -5.72 -20.11
C LYS A 132 14.66 -5.05 -20.80
N ASP A 133 14.44 -4.01 -21.58
CA ASP A 133 15.49 -3.30 -22.31
C ASP A 133 15.94 -1.98 -21.65
N LYS A 134 15.47 -1.67 -20.45
CA LYS A 134 15.69 -0.39 -19.76
C LYS A 134 16.55 -0.48 -18.49
N LYS A 135 17.18 -1.61 -18.24
CA LYS A 135 17.95 -1.88 -17.01
C LYS A 135 18.99 -0.79 -16.69
N LYS A 136 19.75 -0.35 -17.73
CA LYS A 136 20.81 0.66 -17.54
C LYS A 136 20.26 2.03 -17.18
N GLU A 137 19.14 2.42 -17.77
CA GLU A 137 18.45 3.69 -17.53
C GLU A 137 17.80 3.69 -16.15
N VAL A 138 17.11 2.61 -15.82
CA VAL A 138 16.43 2.44 -14.49
C VAL A 138 17.43 2.48 -13.36
N LEU A 139 18.57 1.82 -13.48
CA LEU A 139 19.61 1.80 -12.44
C LEU A 139 20.31 3.15 -12.22
N LYS A 140 20.14 4.13 -13.10
CA LYS A 140 20.61 5.51 -12.88
C LYS A 140 19.64 6.33 -12.04
N MET A 141 18.39 5.89 -11.94
CA MET A 141 17.35 6.57 -11.16
C MET A 141 17.49 6.28 -9.67
N ARG A 142 16.91 7.17 -8.86
CA ARG A 142 16.88 7.06 -7.40
C ARG A 142 15.46 7.31 -6.89
N SER A 143 15.13 6.76 -5.72
CA SER A 143 13.90 7.12 -5.03
C SER A 143 13.86 8.63 -4.78
N GLY A 144 12.71 9.24 -5.08
CA GLY A 144 12.51 10.69 -5.02
C GLY A 144 12.76 11.43 -6.35
N ASP A 145 13.38 10.81 -7.35
CA ASP A 145 13.59 11.44 -8.65
C ASP A 145 12.24 11.77 -9.31
N LYS A 146 12.14 13.01 -9.78
CA LYS A 146 10.93 13.52 -10.42
C LYS A 146 10.71 12.87 -11.78
N LEU A 147 9.45 12.53 -12.04
CA LEU A 147 8.99 12.01 -13.31
C LEU A 147 7.90 12.91 -13.88
N HIS A 148 7.82 12.95 -15.21
CA HIS A 148 6.74 13.59 -15.94
C HIS A 148 5.79 12.52 -16.48
N TYR A 149 4.50 12.64 -16.19
CA TYR A 149 3.46 11.74 -16.70
C TYR A 149 2.87 12.28 -18.00
N ALA A 150 2.79 11.45 -19.02
CA ALA A 150 2.04 11.75 -20.24
C ALA A 150 1.50 10.47 -20.88
N ASN A 151 0.18 10.38 -21.03
CA ASN A 151 -0.51 9.31 -21.76
C ASN A 151 -0.05 7.89 -21.36
N GLY A 152 -0.03 7.60 -20.05
CA GLY A 152 0.34 6.29 -19.52
C GLY A 152 1.84 6.00 -19.51
N ASN A 153 2.67 6.95 -19.91
CA ASN A 153 4.12 6.85 -19.85
C ASN A 153 4.70 7.83 -18.83
N LEU A 154 5.85 7.47 -18.29
CA LEU A 154 6.60 8.29 -17.33
C LEU A 154 7.98 8.57 -17.91
N TYR A 155 8.37 9.81 -17.85
CA TYR A 155 9.59 10.34 -18.43
C TYR A 155 10.46 10.94 -17.32
N ALA A 156 11.76 10.66 -17.36
CA ALA A 156 12.74 11.38 -16.57
C ALA A 156 13.12 12.68 -17.32
N GLN A 157 14.38 12.99 -17.41
CA GLN A 157 14.87 14.18 -18.15
C GLN A 157 15.07 13.90 -19.67
N SER A 158 14.80 12.69 -20.12
CA SER A 158 14.96 12.30 -21.53
C SER A 158 13.63 12.35 -22.28
N ALA A 159 13.70 12.41 -23.61
CA ALA A 159 12.53 12.33 -24.47
C ALA A 159 11.92 10.90 -24.52
N GLU A 160 12.67 9.88 -24.12
CA GLU A 160 12.19 8.52 -24.06
C GLU A 160 11.56 8.19 -22.69
N PRO A 161 10.47 7.42 -22.67
CA PRO A 161 9.86 7.00 -21.43
C PRO A 161 10.77 6.06 -20.64
N ILE A 162 10.81 6.25 -19.32
CA ILE A 162 11.57 5.40 -18.39
C ILE A 162 10.68 4.34 -17.72
N ALA A 163 9.38 4.57 -17.67
CA ALA A 163 8.39 3.61 -17.21
C ALA A 163 7.08 3.75 -17.99
N ARG A 164 6.32 2.68 -18.05
CA ARG A 164 4.99 2.64 -18.67
C ARG A 164 4.01 2.00 -17.72
N LEU A 165 2.83 2.59 -17.62
CA LEU A 165 1.75 2.05 -16.79
C LEU A 165 1.04 0.89 -17.47
N SER A 166 0.44 -0.01 -16.68
CA SER A 166 -0.41 -1.07 -17.18
C SER A 166 -1.68 -0.50 -17.79
N LYS A 167 -2.34 -1.24 -18.68
CA LYS A 167 -3.62 -0.83 -19.27
C LYS A 167 -4.69 -0.56 -18.20
N LYS A 168 -4.71 -1.38 -17.14
CA LYS A 168 -5.64 -1.20 -16.01
C LYS A 168 -5.39 0.13 -15.30
N MET A 169 -4.14 0.44 -15.00
CA MET A 169 -3.78 1.69 -14.33
C MET A 169 -4.08 2.92 -15.20
N CYS A 170 -3.83 2.82 -16.51
CA CYS A 170 -4.23 3.89 -17.45
C CYS A 170 -5.73 4.13 -17.42
N GLN A 171 -6.55 3.08 -17.35
CA GLN A 171 -8.01 3.22 -17.25
C GLN A 171 -8.41 3.86 -15.91
N GLU A 172 -7.79 3.45 -14.82
CA GLU A 172 -8.05 4.01 -13.49
C GLU A 172 -7.71 5.52 -13.45
N ILE A 173 -6.60 5.93 -14.07
CA ILE A 173 -6.27 7.36 -14.18
C ILE A 173 -7.33 8.09 -15.04
N ALA A 174 -7.78 7.51 -16.15
CA ALA A 174 -8.83 8.11 -16.99
C ALA A 174 -10.15 8.28 -16.22
N ASP A 175 -10.49 7.33 -15.37
CA ASP A 175 -11.67 7.41 -14.48
C ASP A 175 -11.51 8.56 -13.48
N TRP A 176 -10.31 8.76 -12.91
CA TRP A 176 -10.02 9.92 -12.07
C TRP A 176 -10.10 11.25 -12.86
N GLU A 177 -9.56 11.28 -14.07
CA GLU A 177 -9.63 12.45 -14.94
C GLU A 177 -11.08 12.83 -15.29
N SER A 178 -11.94 11.84 -15.55
CA SER A 178 -13.38 12.06 -15.77
C SER A 178 -14.09 12.62 -14.53
N ASN A 179 -13.54 12.38 -13.33
CA ASN A 179 -14.01 12.93 -12.07
C ASN A 179 -13.37 14.29 -11.71
N GLY A 180 -12.67 14.92 -12.67
CA GLY A 180 -12.12 16.27 -12.53
C GLY A 180 -10.73 16.32 -11.88
N TYR A 181 -10.02 15.21 -11.78
CA TYR A 181 -8.62 15.19 -11.34
C TYR A 181 -7.66 15.24 -12.54
N PHE A 182 -6.40 15.45 -12.27
CA PHE A 182 -5.32 15.31 -13.24
C PHE A 182 -4.04 14.91 -12.53
N VAL A 183 -3.15 14.20 -13.21
CA VAL A 183 -1.84 13.88 -12.66
C VAL A 183 -1.00 15.16 -12.60
N ASN A 184 -0.80 15.66 -11.39
CA ASN A 184 -0.07 16.91 -11.14
C ASN A 184 1.44 16.70 -11.11
N SER A 185 1.89 15.59 -10.51
CA SER A 185 3.29 15.23 -10.42
C SER A 185 3.46 13.73 -10.27
N ALA A 186 4.64 13.25 -10.63
CA ALA A 186 5.06 11.88 -10.42
C ALA A 186 6.51 11.85 -9.92
N LYS A 187 6.85 10.80 -9.18
CA LYS A 187 8.24 10.54 -8.73
C LYS A 187 8.50 9.04 -8.68
N VAL A 188 9.76 8.68 -8.68
CA VAL A 188 10.19 7.32 -8.35
C VAL A 188 9.96 7.10 -6.86
N GLU A 189 9.12 6.13 -6.50
CA GLU A 189 8.94 5.74 -5.11
C GLU A 189 9.95 4.64 -4.75
N TYR A 190 9.93 3.55 -5.51
CA TYR A 190 10.87 2.44 -5.34
C TYR A 190 11.47 2.00 -6.68
N ILE A 191 12.65 1.39 -6.60
CA ILE A 191 13.25 0.61 -7.67
C ILE A 191 13.44 -0.80 -7.10
N VAL A 192 12.80 -1.78 -7.72
CA VAL A 192 12.78 -3.16 -7.25
C VAL A 192 13.33 -4.11 -8.29
N ALA A 193 13.98 -5.18 -7.85
CA ALA A 193 14.32 -6.30 -8.70
C ALA A 193 13.08 -7.20 -8.87
N TRP A 194 12.83 -7.62 -10.10
CA TRP A 194 11.74 -8.53 -10.44
C TRP A 194 12.18 -9.50 -11.53
N HIS A 195 11.72 -10.73 -11.48
CA HIS A 195 11.91 -11.73 -12.52
C HIS A 195 10.58 -12.40 -12.87
N GLU A 196 10.44 -12.79 -14.11
CA GLU A 196 9.29 -13.57 -14.57
C GLU A 196 9.40 -15.01 -14.06
N LYS A 197 8.29 -15.62 -13.71
CA LYS A 197 8.28 -16.99 -13.20
C LYS A 197 8.87 -17.96 -14.24
N GLY A 198 9.99 -18.59 -13.90
CA GLY A 198 10.73 -19.51 -14.79
C GLY A 198 11.90 -18.88 -15.55
N GLU A 199 12.12 -17.57 -15.43
CA GLU A 199 13.31 -16.89 -15.94
C GLU A 199 14.28 -16.63 -14.77
N GLU A 200 15.58 -16.75 -15.02
CA GLU A 200 16.64 -16.46 -14.03
C GLU A 200 17.06 -14.98 -14.06
N GLU A 201 16.77 -14.29 -15.17
CA GLU A 201 17.20 -12.91 -15.34
C GLU A 201 16.30 -11.94 -14.57
N GLU A 202 16.92 -11.18 -13.67
CA GLU A 202 16.27 -10.09 -12.94
C GLU A 202 16.31 -8.80 -13.74
N ILE A 203 15.15 -8.14 -13.81
CA ILE A 203 15.03 -6.79 -14.36
C ILE A 203 14.79 -5.79 -13.23
N ALA A 204 15.29 -4.56 -13.41
CA ALA A 204 15.01 -3.46 -12.49
C ALA A 204 13.72 -2.76 -12.92
N VAL A 205 12.78 -2.60 -12.00
CA VAL A 205 11.45 -2.02 -12.23
C VAL A 205 11.28 -0.78 -11.38
N ILE A 206 10.84 0.32 -11.99
CA ILE A 206 10.44 1.53 -11.26
C ILE A 206 8.99 1.36 -10.83
N LEU A 207 8.74 1.55 -9.54
CA LEU A 207 7.41 1.73 -8.95
C LEU A 207 7.22 3.22 -8.65
N PRO A 208 6.39 3.93 -9.41
CA PRO A 208 6.20 5.36 -9.22
C PRO A 208 5.11 5.67 -8.20
N GLU A 209 5.19 6.85 -7.59
CA GLU A 209 4.10 7.51 -6.90
C GLU A 209 3.54 8.61 -7.79
N LEU A 210 2.22 8.67 -7.94
CA LEU A 210 1.52 9.73 -8.66
C LEU A 210 0.73 10.59 -7.69
N LEU A 211 0.84 11.91 -7.81
CA LEU A 211 -0.01 12.87 -7.11
C LEU A 211 -1.06 13.40 -8.10
N LEU A 212 -2.30 13.08 -7.84
CA LEU A 212 -3.44 13.64 -8.58
C LEU A 212 -3.99 14.85 -7.81
N ARG A 213 -4.36 15.90 -8.54
CA ARG A 213 -5.02 17.09 -7.99
C ARG A 213 -6.36 17.31 -8.68
N LYS A 214 -7.30 17.82 -7.91
CA LYS A 214 -8.59 18.24 -8.43
C LYS A 214 -8.44 19.55 -9.20
N ARG A 215 -9.04 19.61 -10.40
CA ARG A 215 -9.09 20.86 -11.18
C ARG A 215 -9.90 21.89 -10.41
N LYS A 216 -9.34 23.06 -10.16
CA LYS A 216 -10.10 24.18 -9.63
C LYS A 216 -11.10 24.61 -10.69
N THR A 217 -12.37 24.46 -10.41
CA THR A 217 -13.42 25.11 -11.22
C THR A 217 -13.33 26.61 -10.95
N SER A 218 -12.76 27.37 -11.89
CA SER A 218 -12.85 28.81 -11.86
C SER A 218 -14.33 29.15 -12.15
N PHE A 219 -15.02 29.69 -11.16
CA PHE A 219 -16.31 30.34 -11.35
C PHE A 219 -16.08 31.76 -11.88
#